data_264bccf097aa51376150c28cecfe62f2
#
_entry.id   264bccf097aa51376150c28cecfe62f2
#
_cell.length_a   1.000
_cell.length_b   1.000
_cell.length_c   1.000
_cell.angle_alpha   90.00
_cell.angle_beta   90.00
_cell.angle_gamma   90.00
#
_symmetry.space_group_name_H-M   'P 1'
#
loop_
_entity.id
_entity.type
_entity.pdbx_description
1 polymer ?
#
loop_
_entity_poly.entity_id
_entity_poly.type
_entity_poly.pdbx_seq_one_letter_code
_entity_poly.pdbx_strand_id
1 'polypeptide(L)'
;GYKQFIEITTEFAIKGTYVDLAVKVGNDVRFLIEAKAVGVSLKDNHLKQAIDYGANQGIEWVILTNGITWQIYKIQFGQPIDKTLIYEFDVLKVNPKNPHLVECLWNLSREGFTKSSMANFCQQQQVTSKFSIAAVLVSPPLLKVLRKELRRISPSLKIEEDHLKGLLQNEVLKREVVDSDEAKQAMDFIKKTSKASAKNKEKAKSPQPETKGETAVPVLQAPTEGHVPLTAEHHEIQS
;
A
#
# COMPACT_ATOMS: atom_id res chain seq x y z
N GLY A 1 -14.86 6.20 -13.86
CA GLY A 1 -15.57 6.30 -12.59
C GLY A 1 -16.52 5.14 -12.35
N TYR A 2 -17.08 5.04 -11.15
CA TYR A 2 -18.05 3.98 -10.79
C TYR A 2 -19.42 4.22 -11.46
N LYS A 3 -20.07 3.11 -11.82
CA LYS A 3 -21.46 3.13 -12.35
C LYS A 3 -22.41 3.28 -11.15
N GLN A 4 -23.07 4.42 -11.04
CA GLN A 4 -23.91 4.83 -9.91
C GLN A 4 -24.95 3.75 -9.68
N PHE A 5 -25.77 3.23 -9.89
CA PHE A 5 -26.79 2.25 -9.50
C PHE A 5 -26.36 0.77 -9.64
N ILE A 6 -25.17 0.51 -10.13
CA ILE A 6 -24.63 -0.85 -10.31
C ILE A 6 -23.50 -1.12 -9.34
N GLU A 7 -22.55 -0.19 -9.25
CA GLU A 7 -21.32 -0.36 -8.47
C GLU A 7 -21.36 0.41 -7.13
N ILE A 8 -22.39 1.25 -6.91
CA ILE A 8 -22.62 1.95 -5.64
C ILE A 8 -23.99 1.52 -5.09
N THR A 9 -23.98 0.95 -3.90
CA THR A 9 -25.19 0.54 -3.18
C THR A 9 -25.34 1.42 -1.94
N THR A 10 -26.49 2.07 -1.79
CA THR A 10 -26.84 2.84 -0.58
C THR A 10 -27.50 1.94 0.46
N GLU A 11 -27.39 2.30 1.74
CA GLU A 11 -28.00 1.56 2.86
C GLU A 11 -27.68 0.05 2.76
N PHE A 12 -26.41 -0.26 2.59
CA PHE A 12 -25.96 -1.63 2.39
C PHE A 12 -26.23 -2.46 3.65
N ALA A 13 -27.25 -3.33 3.58
CA ALA A 13 -27.73 -4.12 4.71
C ALA A 13 -26.74 -5.22 5.11
N ILE A 14 -26.50 -5.33 6.44
CA ILE A 14 -25.53 -6.24 6.98
C ILE A 14 -26.04 -6.83 8.30
N LYS A 15 -26.54 -8.07 8.28
CA LYS A 15 -26.94 -8.80 9.51
C LYS A 15 -27.65 -7.95 10.57
N GLY A 16 -28.61 -7.11 10.14
CA GLY A 16 -29.37 -6.22 11.04
C GLY A 16 -28.75 -4.83 11.27
N THR A 17 -27.67 -4.51 10.60
CA THR A 17 -27.04 -3.18 10.60
C THR A 17 -26.85 -2.69 9.16
N TYR A 18 -26.61 -1.39 8.96
CA TYR A 18 -26.44 -0.80 7.63
C TYR A 18 -25.15 0.01 7.62
N VAL A 19 -24.45 -0.03 6.49
CA VAL A 19 -23.41 0.93 6.13
C VAL A 19 -23.99 1.85 5.08
N ASP A 20 -23.71 3.14 5.16
CA ASP A 20 -24.36 4.14 4.30
C ASP A 20 -24.13 3.88 2.82
N LEU A 21 -22.89 3.52 2.44
CA LEU A 21 -22.55 3.18 1.04
C LEU A 21 -21.57 2.00 0.98
N ALA A 22 -21.80 1.11 0.01
CA ALA A 22 -20.83 0.09 -0.39
C ALA A 22 -20.46 0.28 -1.86
N VAL A 23 -19.17 0.30 -2.17
CA VAL A 23 -18.66 0.43 -3.54
C VAL A 23 -18.12 -0.90 -4.01
N LYS A 24 -18.58 -1.32 -5.19
CA LYS A 24 -18.29 -2.62 -5.81
C LYS A 24 -17.48 -2.44 -7.09
N VAL A 25 -16.68 -3.44 -7.40
CA VAL A 25 -16.08 -3.63 -8.72
C VAL A 25 -16.40 -5.05 -9.15
N GLY A 26 -17.23 -5.20 -10.17
CA GLY A 26 -17.87 -6.48 -10.46
C GLY A 26 -18.85 -6.86 -9.35
N ASN A 27 -18.70 -8.07 -8.81
CA ASN A 27 -19.53 -8.55 -7.70
C ASN A 27 -18.91 -8.33 -6.31
N ASP A 28 -17.67 -7.88 -6.25
CA ASP A 28 -16.93 -7.75 -4.99
C ASP A 28 -17.07 -6.35 -4.41
N VAL A 29 -17.45 -6.27 -3.13
CA VAL A 29 -17.37 -5.01 -2.36
C VAL A 29 -15.91 -4.69 -2.12
N ARG A 30 -15.49 -3.49 -2.52
CA ARG A 30 -14.10 -3.06 -2.43
C ARG A 30 -13.85 -2.12 -1.28
N PHE A 31 -14.78 -1.24 -1.00
CA PHE A 31 -14.73 -0.40 0.19
C PHE A 31 -16.13 0.00 0.67
N LEU A 32 -16.19 0.34 1.93
CA LEU A 32 -17.36 0.82 2.62
C LEU A 32 -17.20 2.31 2.91
N ILE A 33 -18.29 3.06 2.87
CA ILE A 33 -18.29 4.48 3.23
C ILE A 33 -19.34 4.70 4.29
N GLU A 34 -18.91 5.28 5.40
CA GLU A 34 -19.76 5.77 6.46
C GLU A 34 -19.83 7.30 6.38
N ALA A 35 -21.02 7.85 6.21
CA ALA A 35 -21.25 9.26 6.00
C ALA A 35 -21.93 9.88 7.24
N LYS A 36 -21.44 11.03 7.69
CA LYS A 36 -22.04 11.81 8.77
C LYS A 36 -22.49 13.15 8.23
N ALA A 37 -23.41 13.79 8.93
CA ALA A 37 -23.87 15.13 8.56
C ALA A 37 -22.71 16.15 8.57
N VAL A 38 -22.79 17.14 7.69
CA VAL A 38 -21.85 18.26 7.63
C VAL A 38 -21.80 18.95 8.99
N GLY A 39 -20.59 19.23 9.48
CA GLY A 39 -20.37 19.83 10.81
C GLY A 39 -20.21 18.83 11.95
N VAL A 40 -20.48 17.55 11.74
CA VAL A 40 -20.17 16.50 12.73
C VAL A 40 -18.68 16.23 12.75
N SER A 41 -18.05 16.30 13.92
CA SER A 41 -16.66 15.87 14.11
C SER A 41 -16.57 14.37 13.92
N LEU A 42 -15.70 13.93 13.02
CA LEU A 42 -15.46 12.52 12.77
C LEU A 42 -14.71 11.89 13.95
N LYS A 43 -15.21 10.76 14.44
CA LYS A 43 -14.67 10.05 15.62
C LYS A 43 -14.60 8.56 15.34
N ASP A 44 -13.74 7.87 16.07
CA ASP A 44 -13.51 6.43 15.96
C ASP A 44 -14.77 5.58 16.14
N ASN A 45 -15.68 5.99 17.03
CA ASN A 45 -16.93 5.28 17.26
C ASN A 45 -17.84 5.23 16.02
N HIS A 46 -17.70 6.20 15.10
CA HIS A 46 -18.44 6.22 13.84
C HIS A 46 -18.02 5.12 12.87
N LEU A 47 -16.79 4.61 13.04
CA LEU A 47 -16.21 3.57 12.17
C LEU A 47 -16.50 2.15 12.66
N LYS A 48 -16.85 1.97 13.93
CA LYS A 48 -16.88 0.64 14.57
C LYS A 48 -17.70 -0.36 13.76
N GLN A 49 -18.89 0.02 13.37
CA GLN A 49 -19.81 -0.85 12.63
C GLN A 49 -19.28 -1.23 11.25
N ALA A 50 -18.73 -0.27 10.52
CA ALA A 50 -18.15 -0.51 9.18
C ALA A 50 -16.87 -1.36 9.26
N ILE A 51 -16.07 -1.20 10.32
CA ILE A 51 -14.86 -1.99 10.56
C ILE A 51 -15.23 -3.43 10.92
N ASP A 52 -16.14 -3.64 11.87
CA ASP A 52 -16.59 -4.98 12.28
C ASP A 52 -17.15 -5.75 11.10
N TYR A 53 -17.90 -5.08 10.24
CA TYR A 53 -18.40 -5.70 9.03
C TYR A 53 -17.30 -5.98 8.01
N GLY A 54 -16.49 -4.98 7.69
CA GLY A 54 -15.40 -5.14 6.74
C GLY A 54 -14.48 -6.29 7.12
N ALA A 55 -14.15 -6.40 8.41
CA ALA A 55 -13.33 -7.49 8.92
C ALA A 55 -13.97 -8.88 8.74
N ASN A 56 -15.29 -8.99 8.96
CA ASN A 56 -16.02 -10.24 8.79
C ASN A 56 -16.17 -10.67 7.32
N GLN A 57 -16.10 -9.73 6.39
CA GLN A 57 -16.30 -9.96 4.96
C GLN A 57 -15.00 -9.89 4.14
N GLY A 58 -13.86 -9.66 4.79
CA GLY A 58 -12.57 -9.50 4.11
C GLY A 58 -12.45 -8.20 3.32
N ILE A 59 -13.23 -7.16 3.67
CA ILE A 59 -13.14 -5.84 3.04
C ILE A 59 -12.10 -5.02 3.80
N GLU A 60 -11.02 -4.69 3.12
CA GLU A 60 -9.88 -4.01 3.75
C GLU A 60 -10.05 -2.50 3.94
N TRP A 61 -10.98 -1.87 3.21
CA TRP A 61 -11.03 -0.42 3.11
C TRP A 61 -12.34 0.16 3.61
N VAL A 62 -12.21 1.14 4.50
CA VAL A 62 -13.34 1.91 5.04
C VAL A 62 -13.03 3.40 4.90
N ILE A 63 -14.02 4.15 4.46
CA ILE A 63 -13.96 5.60 4.36
C ILE A 63 -14.98 6.18 5.34
N LEU A 64 -14.55 7.13 6.16
CA LEU A 64 -15.41 7.94 7.01
C LEU A 64 -15.43 9.37 6.47
N THR A 65 -16.61 9.92 6.27
CA THR A 65 -16.74 11.28 5.78
C THR A 65 -17.91 12.03 6.41
N ASN A 66 -17.80 13.36 6.46
CA ASN A 66 -18.93 14.27 6.73
C ASN A 66 -19.22 15.17 5.51
N GLY A 67 -18.81 14.74 4.32
CA GLY A 67 -18.92 15.50 3.08
C GLY A 67 -17.78 16.51 2.86
N ILE A 68 -17.18 17.05 3.93
CA ILE A 68 -16.05 17.99 3.87
C ILE A 68 -14.74 17.26 4.13
N THR A 69 -14.63 16.59 5.27
CA THR A 69 -13.45 15.78 5.63
C THR A 69 -13.66 14.34 5.20
N TRP A 70 -12.64 13.77 4.57
CA TRP A 70 -12.59 12.40 4.11
C TRP A 70 -11.40 11.69 4.74
N GLN A 71 -11.66 10.61 5.45
CA GLN A 71 -10.68 9.79 6.15
C GLN A 71 -10.71 8.38 5.57
N ILE A 72 -9.59 7.92 5.03
CA ILE A 72 -9.43 6.61 4.40
C ILE A 72 -8.68 5.71 5.37
N TYR A 73 -9.33 4.62 5.78
CA TYR A 73 -8.80 3.65 6.72
C TYR A 73 -8.56 2.30 6.05
N LYS A 74 -7.47 1.66 6.45
CA LYS A 74 -7.22 0.25 6.16
C LYS A 74 -7.50 -0.58 7.40
N ILE A 75 -8.32 -1.63 7.26
CA ILE A 75 -8.57 -2.61 8.31
C ILE A 75 -7.37 -3.56 8.39
N GLN A 76 -6.90 -3.80 9.58
CA GLN A 76 -5.89 -4.81 9.89
C GLN A 76 -6.59 -6.04 10.46
N PHE A 77 -6.61 -7.12 9.67
CA PHE A 77 -7.19 -8.38 10.10
C PHE A 77 -6.30 -9.05 11.15
N GLY A 78 -6.80 -9.16 12.36
CA GLY A 78 -6.08 -9.74 13.49
C GLY A 78 -6.97 -9.88 14.71
N GLN A 79 -6.42 -10.32 15.82
CA GLN A 79 -7.09 -10.31 17.12
C GLN A 79 -6.22 -9.52 18.11
N PRO A 80 -6.70 -8.33 18.50
CA PRO A 80 -7.95 -7.65 18.07
C PRO A 80 -7.88 -7.13 16.63
N ILE A 81 -9.05 -6.88 16.04
CA ILE A 81 -9.18 -6.14 14.78
C ILE A 81 -8.72 -4.70 15.03
N ASP A 82 -7.88 -4.17 14.17
CA ASP A 82 -7.37 -2.81 14.26
C ASP A 82 -7.55 -2.07 12.92
N LYS A 83 -7.32 -0.76 12.91
CA LYS A 83 -7.41 0.09 11.74
C LYS A 83 -6.24 1.07 11.69
N THR A 84 -5.85 1.45 10.49
CA THR A 84 -4.84 2.49 10.28
C THR A 84 -5.42 3.57 9.38
N LEU A 85 -5.36 4.83 9.82
CA LEU A 85 -5.64 5.98 8.98
C LEU A 85 -4.53 6.10 7.94
N ILE A 86 -4.89 5.94 6.66
CA ILE A 86 -3.94 6.00 5.54
C ILE A 86 -3.82 7.40 4.98
N TYR A 87 -4.95 8.08 4.82
CA TYR A 87 -4.97 9.44 4.29
C TYR A 87 -6.20 10.20 4.81
N GLU A 88 -6.03 11.51 4.99
CA GLU A 88 -7.11 12.44 5.30
C GLU A 88 -7.00 13.67 4.41
N PHE A 89 -8.12 14.15 3.91
CA PHE A 89 -8.18 15.41 3.18
C PHE A 89 -9.49 16.14 3.39
N ASP A 90 -9.44 17.45 3.18
CA ASP A 90 -10.57 18.37 3.22
C ASP A 90 -10.90 18.78 1.77
N VAL A 91 -12.12 18.50 1.30
CA VAL A 91 -12.51 18.80 -0.11
C VAL A 91 -12.51 20.29 -0.42
N LEU A 92 -12.69 21.14 0.60
CA LEU A 92 -12.66 22.60 0.42
C LEU A 92 -11.22 23.14 0.26
N LYS A 93 -10.22 22.32 0.64
CA LYS A 93 -8.79 22.66 0.54
C LYS A 93 -8.06 21.86 -0.54
N VAL A 94 -8.80 21.22 -1.42
CA VAL A 94 -8.23 20.40 -2.50
C VAL A 94 -7.37 21.30 -3.42
N ASN A 95 -6.10 20.92 -3.53
CA ASN A 95 -5.16 21.50 -4.48
C ASN A 95 -4.80 20.46 -5.54
N PRO A 96 -5.24 20.62 -6.81
CA PRO A 96 -4.93 19.68 -7.88
C PRO A 96 -3.43 19.51 -8.17
N LYS A 97 -2.58 20.44 -7.68
CA LYS A 97 -1.12 20.34 -7.80
C LYS A 97 -0.48 19.50 -6.70
N ASN A 98 -1.26 19.06 -5.70
CA ASN A 98 -0.76 18.16 -4.66
C ASN A 98 -0.72 16.70 -5.20
N PRO A 99 0.47 16.14 -5.47
CA PRO A 99 0.59 14.81 -6.07
C PRO A 99 0.02 13.71 -5.18
N HIS A 100 0.17 13.83 -3.86
CA HIS A 100 -0.34 12.84 -2.91
C HIS A 100 -1.88 12.79 -2.88
N LEU A 101 -2.52 13.95 -2.99
CA LEU A 101 -3.98 14.01 -3.07
C LEU A 101 -4.49 13.43 -4.38
N VAL A 102 -3.86 13.81 -5.49
CA VAL A 102 -4.21 13.28 -6.83
C VAL A 102 -4.05 11.77 -6.86
N GLU A 103 -2.96 11.24 -6.32
CA GLU A 103 -2.72 9.80 -6.20
C GLU A 103 -3.77 9.11 -5.31
N CYS A 104 -4.14 9.71 -4.17
CA CYS A 104 -5.20 9.20 -3.31
C CYS A 104 -6.52 9.11 -4.06
N LEU A 105 -6.96 10.19 -4.70
CA LEU A 105 -8.20 10.22 -5.47
C LEU A 105 -8.19 9.25 -6.66
N TRP A 106 -7.05 9.13 -7.34
CA TRP A 106 -6.87 8.12 -8.38
C TRP A 106 -7.06 6.71 -7.84
N ASN A 107 -6.43 6.38 -6.71
CA ASN A 107 -6.53 5.05 -6.10
C ASN A 107 -7.94 4.73 -5.58
N LEU A 108 -8.73 5.74 -5.25
CA LEU A 108 -10.15 5.59 -4.91
C LEU A 108 -11.05 5.51 -6.14
N SER A 109 -10.56 5.87 -7.33
CA SER A 109 -11.33 5.72 -8.56
C SER A 109 -11.47 4.25 -8.97
N ARG A 110 -12.47 3.94 -9.80
CA ARG A 110 -12.66 2.58 -10.32
C ARG A 110 -11.43 2.07 -11.07
N GLU A 111 -10.84 2.93 -11.87
CA GLU A 111 -9.68 2.65 -12.72
C GLU A 111 -8.42 2.40 -11.89
N GLY A 112 -8.17 3.24 -10.88
CA GLY A 112 -7.04 3.09 -9.98
C GLY A 112 -7.18 1.87 -9.08
N PHE A 113 -8.37 1.64 -8.55
CA PHE A 113 -8.62 0.51 -7.66
C PHE A 113 -8.45 -0.85 -8.37
N THR A 114 -8.90 -0.97 -9.62
CA THR A 114 -8.72 -2.19 -10.44
C THR A 114 -7.27 -2.49 -10.74
N LYS A 115 -6.40 -1.49 -10.78
CA LYS A 115 -4.95 -1.67 -11.01
C LYS A 115 -4.16 -2.05 -9.75
N SER A 116 -4.82 -2.31 -8.63
CA SER A 116 -4.21 -2.68 -7.34
C SER A 116 -3.18 -1.67 -6.81
N SER A 117 -3.32 -0.39 -7.19
CA SER A 117 -2.38 0.66 -6.78
C SER A 117 -2.57 1.12 -5.33
N MET A 118 -3.74 0.83 -4.72
CA MET A 118 -4.05 1.23 -3.34
C MET A 118 -3.10 0.63 -2.30
N ALA A 119 -2.66 -0.62 -2.48
CA ALA A 119 -1.68 -1.26 -1.58
C ALA A 119 -0.33 -0.54 -1.62
N ASN A 120 0.13 -0.17 -2.82
CA ASN A 120 1.37 0.59 -3.00
C ASN A 120 1.27 2.00 -2.41
N PHE A 121 0.14 2.67 -2.64
CA PHE A 121 -0.14 3.98 -2.03
C PHE A 121 -0.11 3.91 -0.51
N CYS A 122 -0.79 2.92 0.09
CA CYS A 122 -0.77 2.69 1.53
C CYS A 122 0.66 2.47 2.05
N GLN A 123 1.44 1.64 1.37
CA GLN A 123 2.83 1.39 1.75
C GLN A 123 3.67 2.67 1.68
N GLN A 124 3.52 3.48 0.64
CA GLN A 124 4.22 4.76 0.51
C GLN A 124 3.84 5.71 1.63
N GLN A 125 2.54 5.88 1.91
CA GLN A 125 2.06 6.73 3.01
C GLN A 125 2.61 6.25 4.36
N GLN A 126 2.65 4.95 4.60
CA GLN A 126 3.19 4.39 5.83
C GLN A 126 4.70 4.65 5.96
N VAL A 127 5.48 4.44 4.89
CA VAL A 127 6.94 4.65 4.88
C VAL A 127 7.28 6.14 5.04
N THR A 128 6.50 7.05 4.45
CA THR A 128 6.74 8.49 4.51
C THR A 128 6.06 9.17 5.71
N SER A 129 5.40 8.40 6.59
CA SER A 129 4.79 8.96 7.79
C SER A 129 5.84 9.54 8.75
N LYS A 130 5.44 10.57 9.53
CA LYS A 130 6.30 11.17 10.56
C LYS A 130 6.85 10.13 11.53
N PHE A 131 6.07 9.11 11.85
CA PHE A 131 6.46 8.02 12.75
C PHE A 131 7.52 7.10 12.14
N SER A 132 7.35 6.73 10.86
CA SER A 132 8.35 5.92 10.14
C SER A 132 9.66 6.67 9.95
N ILE A 133 9.58 7.96 9.60
CA ILE A 133 10.76 8.82 9.48
C ILE A 133 11.50 8.92 10.83
N ALA A 134 10.78 9.16 11.93
CA ALA A 134 11.39 9.19 13.26
C ALA A 134 12.03 7.86 13.63
N ALA A 135 11.38 6.74 13.36
CA ALA A 135 11.93 5.41 13.62
C ALA A 135 13.20 5.12 12.79
N VAL A 136 13.24 5.59 11.54
CA VAL A 136 14.45 5.51 10.70
C VAL A 136 15.57 6.39 11.24
N LEU A 137 15.26 7.62 11.67
CA LEU A 137 16.25 8.55 12.22
C LEU A 137 16.99 7.99 13.45
N VAL A 138 16.33 7.23 14.30
CA VAL A 138 16.93 6.59 15.48
C VAL A 138 17.45 5.17 15.22
N SER A 139 17.44 4.72 13.97
CA SER A 139 17.93 3.39 13.60
C SER A 139 19.46 3.31 13.60
N PRO A 140 20.07 2.14 13.94
CA PRO A 140 21.52 2.01 14.00
C PRO A 140 22.26 2.41 12.71
N PRO A 141 21.78 2.10 11.49
CA PRO A 141 22.44 2.53 10.27
C PRO A 141 22.55 4.06 10.16
N LEU A 142 21.47 4.77 10.50
CA LEU A 142 21.44 6.23 10.38
C LEU A 142 22.23 6.93 11.50
N LEU A 143 22.19 6.37 12.72
CA LEU A 143 23.02 6.85 13.82
C LEU A 143 24.51 6.76 13.49
N LYS A 144 24.96 5.69 12.81
CA LYS A 144 26.33 5.55 12.33
C LYS A 144 26.71 6.64 11.33
N VAL A 145 25.82 6.93 10.39
CA VAL A 145 26.03 8.02 9.40
C VAL A 145 26.11 9.36 10.12
N LEU A 146 25.15 9.65 11.00
CA LEU A 146 25.13 10.89 11.78
C LEU A 146 26.41 11.07 12.60
N ARG A 147 26.83 10.03 13.32
CA ARG A 147 28.10 10.03 14.08
C ARG A 147 29.32 10.32 13.21
N LYS A 148 29.36 9.73 12.00
CA LYS A 148 30.44 9.96 11.03
C LYS A 148 30.47 11.43 10.58
N GLU A 149 29.33 12.02 10.28
CA GLU A 149 29.24 13.40 9.86
C GLU A 149 29.59 14.38 10.97
N LEU A 150 29.15 14.13 12.20
CA LEU A 150 29.53 14.94 13.36
C LEU A 150 31.05 14.90 13.63
N ARG A 151 31.69 13.73 13.48
CA ARG A 151 33.15 13.60 13.58
C ARG A 151 33.90 14.25 12.44
N ARG A 152 33.29 14.39 11.26
CA ARG A 152 33.86 15.16 10.14
C ARG A 152 33.95 16.65 10.48
N ILE A 153 32.92 17.15 11.21
CA ILE A 153 32.90 18.57 11.68
C ILE A 153 33.86 18.77 12.84
N SER A 154 33.91 17.82 13.78
CA SER A 154 34.81 17.88 14.97
C SER A 154 35.53 16.54 15.16
N PRO A 155 36.75 16.38 14.65
CA PRO A 155 37.49 15.10 14.68
C PRO A 155 37.75 14.55 16.08
N SER A 156 37.83 15.42 17.10
CA SER A 156 38.04 15.04 18.51
C SER A 156 36.75 14.61 19.24
N LEU A 157 35.59 14.66 18.57
CA LEU A 157 34.29 14.38 19.17
C LEU A 157 34.22 12.91 19.61
N LYS A 158 34.00 12.69 20.89
CA LYS A 158 33.75 11.39 21.51
C LYS A 158 32.24 11.31 21.78
N ILE A 159 31.50 10.76 20.84
CA ILE A 159 30.04 10.56 20.99
C ILE A 159 29.68 9.13 20.60
N GLU A 160 28.86 8.49 21.42
CA GLU A 160 28.36 7.14 21.19
C GLU A 160 26.95 7.16 20.55
N GLU A 161 26.60 6.06 19.86
CA GLU A 161 25.32 5.94 19.15
C GLU A 161 24.11 6.04 20.08
N ASP A 162 24.23 5.47 21.30
CA ASP A 162 23.14 5.53 22.29
C ASP A 162 22.89 6.96 22.79
N HIS A 163 23.97 7.74 22.98
CA HIS A 163 23.84 9.16 23.35
C HIS A 163 23.16 9.97 22.22
N LEU A 164 23.58 9.76 20.97
CA LEU A 164 22.91 10.37 19.81
C LEU A 164 21.44 10.00 19.71
N LYS A 165 21.11 8.74 19.94
CA LYS A 165 19.74 8.27 19.98
C LYS A 165 18.94 8.98 21.06
N GLY A 166 19.48 9.10 22.28
CA GLY A 166 18.84 9.82 23.38
C GLY A 166 18.58 11.28 23.04
N LEU A 167 19.56 11.99 22.46
CA LEU A 167 19.40 13.37 22.01
C LEU A 167 18.28 13.51 20.96
N LEU A 168 18.26 12.62 19.95
CA LEU A 168 17.22 12.63 18.93
C LEU A 168 15.83 12.41 19.53
N GLN A 169 15.67 11.45 20.43
CA GLN A 169 14.38 11.09 21.01
C GLN A 169 13.86 12.14 22.00
N ASN A 170 14.73 12.76 22.78
CA ASN A 170 14.33 13.63 23.88
C ASN A 170 14.32 15.11 23.50
N GLU A 171 15.21 15.55 22.59
CA GLU A 171 15.43 16.96 22.30
C GLU A 171 15.03 17.37 20.88
N VAL A 172 15.10 16.45 19.90
CA VAL A 172 14.88 16.78 18.48
C VAL A 172 13.50 16.36 18.01
N LEU A 173 13.10 15.14 18.35
CA LEU A 173 11.82 14.59 17.93
C LEU A 173 10.70 15.01 18.91
N LYS A 174 9.54 15.34 18.37
CA LYS A 174 8.37 15.62 19.21
C LYS A 174 7.94 14.36 19.96
N ARG A 175 7.58 14.49 21.23
CA ARG A 175 7.13 13.35 22.05
C ARG A 175 5.97 12.58 21.46
N GLU A 176 4.99 13.26 20.86
CA GLU A 176 3.88 12.62 20.16
C GLU A 176 4.29 11.67 19.02
N VAL A 177 5.49 11.88 18.46
CA VAL A 177 6.01 11.07 17.34
C VAL A 177 6.83 9.88 17.86
N VAL A 178 7.30 9.93 19.11
CA VAL A 178 8.16 8.91 19.72
C VAL A 178 7.38 7.96 20.63
N ASP A 179 6.44 8.50 21.41
CA ASP A 179 5.78 7.78 22.51
C ASP A 179 4.39 7.20 22.13
N SER A 180 3.87 7.52 20.96
CA SER A 180 2.54 7.08 20.52
C SER A 180 2.51 5.60 20.10
N ASP A 181 1.31 5.02 20.02
CA ASP A 181 1.15 3.65 19.54
C ASP A 181 1.47 3.52 18.06
N GLU A 182 1.22 4.57 17.26
CA GLU A 182 1.63 4.66 15.86
C GLU A 182 3.17 4.62 15.72
N ALA A 183 3.91 5.22 16.65
CA ALA A 183 5.37 5.12 16.68
C ALA A 183 5.84 3.67 16.89
N LYS A 184 5.21 2.93 17.80
CA LYS A 184 5.50 1.50 18.02
C LYS A 184 5.21 0.67 16.77
N GLN A 185 4.05 0.88 16.16
CA GLN A 185 3.67 0.21 14.90
C GLN A 185 4.66 0.51 13.77
N ALA A 186 5.09 1.77 13.63
CA ALA A 186 6.09 2.17 12.64
C ALA A 186 7.46 1.50 12.88
N MET A 187 7.92 1.42 14.13
CA MET A 187 9.16 0.71 14.46
C MET A 187 9.09 -0.77 14.11
N ASP A 188 7.97 -1.43 14.41
CA ASP A 188 7.78 -2.85 14.09
C ASP A 188 7.68 -3.10 12.59
N PHE A 189 7.03 -2.21 11.86
CA PHE A 189 6.99 -2.24 10.41
C PHE A 189 8.38 -2.15 9.81
N ILE A 190 9.21 -1.17 10.23
CA ILE A 190 10.57 -0.99 9.73
C ILE A 190 11.45 -2.20 10.07
N LYS A 191 11.35 -2.76 11.28
CA LYS A 191 12.09 -3.96 11.68
C LYS A 191 11.73 -5.18 10.81
N LYS A 192 10.44 -5.39 10.53
CA LYS A 192 9.97 -6.48 9.66
C LYS A 192 10.47 -6.32 8.23
N THR A 193 10.37 -5.11 7.69
CA THR A 193 10.78 -4.82 6.31
C THR A 193 12.29 -4.94 6.11
N SER A 194 13.09 -4.46 7.06
CA SER A 194 14.55 -4.59 7.01
C SER A 194 15.02 -6.06 7.10
N LYS A 195 14.35 -6.90 7.90
CA LYS A 195 14.65 -8.34 7.96
C LYS A 195 14.29 -9.05 6.66
N ALA A 196 13.17 -8.69 6.01
CA ALA A 196 12.77 -9.25 4.73
C ALA A 196 13.75 -8.87 3.61
N SER A 197 14.18 -7.62 3.57
CA SER A 197 15.17 -7.14 2.60
C SER A 197 16.56 -7.80 2.78
N ALA A 198 16.97 -8.08 4.02
CA ALA A 198 18.22 -8.80 4.30
C ALA A 198 18.15 -10.26 3.77
N LYS A 199 17.05 -10.98 4.04
CA LYS A 199 16.86 -12.35 3.54
C LYS A 199 16.84 -12.44 2.01
N ASN A 200 16.27 -11.45 1.33
CA ASN A 200 16.25 -11.42 -0.13
C ASN A 200 17.64 -11.13 -0.73
N LYS A 201 18.47 -10.33 -0.05
CA LYS A 201 19.86 -10.10 -0.46
C LYS A 201 20.76 -11.33 -0.26
N GLU A 202 20.52 -12.14 0.77
CA GLU A 202 21.23 -13.42 0.96
C GLU A 202 20.86 -14.47 -0.08
N LYS A 203 19.56 -14.56 -0.44
CA LYS A 203 19.10 -15.47 -1.51
C LYS A 203 19.62 -15.09 -2.90
N ALA A 204 19.85 -13.80 -3.15
CA ALA A 204 20.40 -13.32 -4.42
C ALA A 204 21.94 -13.48 -4.50
N LYS A 205 22.62 -13.80 -3.40
CA LYS A 205 24.08 -14.03 -3.35
C LYS A 205 24.49 -15.50 -3.35
N SER A 206 23.55 -16.45 -3.28
CA SER A 206 23.87 -17.87 -3.44
C SER A 206 24.21 -18.16 -4.90
N PRO A 207 25.40 -18.74 -5.22
CA PRO A 207 25.76 -19.08 -6.59
C PRO A 207 24.80 -20.16 -7.11
N GLN A 208 24.31 -19.95 -8.31
CA GLN A 208 23.65 -21.03 -9.06
C GLN A 208 24.66 -22.17 -9.27
N PRO A 209 24.28 -23.44 -9.11
CA PRO A 209 25.17 -24.54 -9.44
C PRO A 209 25.42 -24.52 -10.94
N GLU A 210 26.71 -24.43 -11.33
CA GLU A 210 27.16 -24.59 -12.70
C GLU A 210 26.79 -25.98 -13.19
N THR A 211 25.81 -26.05 -14.07
CA THR A 211 25.59 -27.25 -14.88
C THR A 211 26.67 -27.30 -15.94
N LYS A 212 27.64 -28.21 -15.77
CA LYS A 212 28.56 -28.62 -16.81
C LYS A 212 27.76 -29.22 -17.96
N GLY A 213 27.62 -28.45 -19.03
CA GLY A 213 27.03 -28.90 -20.26
C GLY A 213 28.03 -29.73 -21.05
N GLU A 214 27.69 -30.97 -21.25
CA GLU A 214 28.34 -31.84 -22.23
C GLU A 214 27.81 -31.50 -23.61
N THR A 215 28.73 -31.18 -24.50
CA THR A 215 28.50 -30.86 -25.93
C THR A 215 28.09 -32.12 -26.68
N ALA A 216 26.85 -32.17 -27.18
CA ALA A 216 26.50 -33.05 -28.30
C ALA A 216 25.81 -32.20 -29.38
N VAL A 217 26.44 -32.10 -30.53
CA VAL A 217 25.95 -31.43 -31.73
C VAL A 217 25.06 -32.41 -32.50
N PRO A 218 23.82 -32.10 -32.84
CA PRO A 218 23.12 -32.87 -33.87
C PRO A 218 23.28 -32.20 -35.25
N VAL A 219 23.69 -33.03 -36.18
CA VAL A 219 23.83 -32.77 -37.62
C VAL A 219 22.48 -32.40 -38.25
N LEU A 220 22.46 -31.29 -38.97
CA LEU A 220 21.35 -30.85 -39.82
C LEU A 220 21.25 -31.78 -41.07
N GLN A 221 20.12 -32.48 -41.22
CA GLN A 221 19.70 -33.04 -42.48
C GLN A 221 18.61 -32.14 -43.09
N ALA A 222 18.84 -31.79 -44.38
CA ALA A 222 17.92 -30.97 -45.18
C ALA A 222 16.66 -31.76 -45.58
N PRO A 223 15.50 -31.11 -45.72
CA PRO A 223 14.30 -31.74 -46.26
C PRO A 223 14.31 -31.68 -47.80
N THR A 224 14.01 -32.82 -48.41
CA THR A 224 13.76 -33.02 -49.84
C THR A 224 12.36 -32.47 -50.20
N GLU A 225 12.33 -31.89 -51.40
CA GLU A 225 11.13 -31.39 -52.10
C GLU A 225 10.13 -32.51 -52.41
N GLY A 226 8.86 -32.18 -52.35
CA GLY A 226 7.75 -33.06 -52.74
C GLY A 226 6.45 -32.29 -52.96
N HIS A 227 6.30 -31.86 -54.18
CA HIS A 227 5.15 -31.87 -55.09
C HIS A 227 3.77 -31.45 -54.57
N VAL A 228 3.29 -30.34 -55.12
CA VAL A 228 1.90 -29.83 -55.16
C VAL A 228 1.04 -30.69 -56.09
N PRO A 229 -0.27 -30.88 -55.89
CA PRO A 229 -1.20 -30.43 -56.91
C PRO A 229 -2.36 -29.54 -56.40
N LEU A 230 -2.64 -28.57 -57.25
CA LEU A 230 -3.84 -27.76 -57.29
C LEU A 230 -5.09 -28.62 -57.50
N THR A 231 -6.19 -28.27 -56.80
CA THR A 231 -7.51 -28.34 -57.39
C THR A 231 -8.33 -27.14 -56.90
N ALA A 232 -8.78 -26.38 -57.86
CA ALA A 232 -9.79 -25.37 -57.77
C ALA A 232 -11.17 -26.04 -57.83
N GLU A 233 -12.12 -25.54 -57.04
CA GLU A 233 -13.54 -25.55 -57.44
C GLU A 233 -14.29 -24.36 -56.81
N HIS A 234 -14.91 -23.65 -57.72
CA HIS A 234 -15.91 -22.59 -57.54
C HIS A 234 -17.21 -23.15 -56.96
N HIS A 235 -17.95 -22.32 -56.21
CA HIS A 235 -19.39 -22.07 -56.33
C HIS A 235 -19.72 -20.92 -55.38
N GLU A 236 -20.04 -19.74 -55.94
CA GLU A 236 -21.32 -19.13 -56.32
C GLU A 236 -22.34 -18.99 -55.18
N ILE A 237 -22.49 -17.75 -54.79
CA ILE A 237 -23.65 -16.84 -54.62
C ILE A 237 -25.05 -17.51 -54.67
N GLN A 238 -25.89 -17.24 -53.68
CA GLN A 238 -27.24 -16.69 -53.73
C GLN A 238 -27.90 -16.70 -52.34
N SER A 239 -28.41 -15.72 -51.91
CA SER A 239 -29.60 -14.90 -51.63
C SER A 239 -29.50 -14.22 -50.29
#